data_8777fd233c7f8967a3bdf6b8a1c20d12
#
_entry.id   8777fd233c7f8967a3bdf6b8a1c20d12
#
_cell.length_a   1.000
_cell.length_b   1.000
_cell.length_c   1.000
_cell.angle_alpha   90.00
_cell.angle_beta   90.00
_cell.angle_gamma   90.00
#
_symmetry.space_group_name_H-M   'P 1'
#
loop_
_entity.id
_entity.type
_entity.pdbx_description
1 polymer ?
#
loop_
_entity_poly.entity_id
_entity_poly.type
_entity_poly.pdbx_seq_one_letter_code
_entity_poly.pdbx_strand_id
1 'polypeptide(L)'
;MKKIFDIFKIKKEERVSALVALIIACALNALTVIKYHSQFSQITDNYHKLFVKTFHVAGFDPLTYSIVSHWDTEYNVYRHPLLAFFMYIPNQINQGLLMLTGINCVQFVVGAILVFCAFYSFIFLYRIFREVIGTERFDANLLSAFYFSFAYVMVSAMVPDHFIMSMIILLCTLYITGVCMKKGRQLTIWLTILLFVFTAGVSLNNGLKTYLAALFTNGRKFFSIKYFLIGVILPAALMWAFARWEYRTFVWPKEMARHEAKMKKNKEATAKIYQQYCDSTGVKDSAKVEAAVRKIIKDKAHAKYVRDHKQIWNKNTGKPIAKGEFMNWTDKTTSRSQTLVENFFGESIMLHQQNLLGDVLRNRPVIVKYQSAVNYVVEACIVVLFLLGILAGRKSKFLWLTLTFFLMDAALHIGLGFGINEVYIMTAHYMYALPVAIAFLALKAKGKSRKWAFRGLMLAITLYLWISNGYLLVGYMLG
;
A
#
# COMPACT_ATOMS: atom_id res chain seq x y z
N MET A 1 -17.25 -11.03 -22.88
CA MET A 1 -16.69 -9.70 -22.55
C MET A 1 -17.74 -8.69 -22.07
N LYS A 2 -18.87 -8.45 -22.76
CA LYS A 2 -19.89 -7.47 -22.30
C LYS A 2 -20.28 -7.58 -20.81
N LYS A 3 -20.48 -8.80 -20.26
CA LYS A 3 -20.88 -9.00 -18.86
C LYS A 3 -19.81 -8.62 -17.80
N ILE A 4 -18.53 -8.60 -18.15
CA ILE A 4 -17.45 -8.24 -17.20
C ILE A 4 -17.43 -6.70 -17.02
N PHE A 5 -17.63 -5.95 -18.09
CA PHE A 5 -17.68 -4.48 -18.00
C PHE A 5 -18.96 -3.95 -17.34
N ASP A 6 -20.02 -4.78 -17.25
CA ASP A 6 -21.26 -4.39 -16.58
C ASP A 6 -21.08 -4.12 -15.07
N ILE A 7 -20.02 -4.67 -14.45
CA ILE A 7 -19.71 -4.38 -13.03
C ILE A 7 -19.27 -2.92 -12.80
N PHE A 8 -18.80 -2.23 -13.83
CA PHE A 8 -18.41 -0.81 -13.77
C PHE A 8 -19.54 0.16 -14.08
N LYS A 9 -20.69 -0.31 -14.53
CA LYS A 9 -21.87 0.55 -14.76
C LYS A 9 -22.44 1.05 -13.44
N ILE A 10 -22.60 2.37 -13.31
CA ILE A 10 -23.20 3.00 -12.12
C ILE A 10 -24.70 2.80 -12.15
N LYS A 11 -25.23 2.17 -11.10
CA LYS A 11 -26.66 1.90 -10.93
C LYS A 11 -27.41 3.17 -10.53
N LYS A 12 -28.69 3.25 -10.85
CA LYS A 12 -29.53 4.44 -10.57
C LYS A 12 -29.49 4.85 -9.09
N GLU A 13 -29.50 3.87 -8.15
CA GLU A 13 -29.47 4.13 -6.71
C GLU A 13 -28.10 4.64 -6.22
N GLU A 14 -27.01 4.42 -6.99
CA GLU A 14 -25.62 4.78 -6.62
C GLU A 14 -25.23 6.20 -7.05
N ARG A 15 -25.96 6.81 -8.00
CA ARG A 15 -25.53 8.02 -8.73
C ARG A 15 -25.11 9.18 -7.82
N VAL A 16 -25.91 9.49 -6.79
CA VAL A 16 -25.61 10.60 -5.86
C VAL A 16 -24.36 10.30 -5.08
N SER A 17 -24.28 9.10 -4.47
CA SER A 17 -23.11 8.69 -3.68
C SER A 17 -21.85 8.57 -4.54
N ALA A 18 -22.00 8.09 -5.78
CA ALA A 18 -20.93 8.03 -6.75
C ALA A 18 -20.40 9.43 -7.12
N LEU A 19 -21.30 10.41 -7.35
CA LEU A 19 -20.90 11.79 -7.63
C LEU A 19 -20.13 12.41 -6.45
N VAL A 20 -20.60 12.21 -5.21
CA VAL A 20 -19.92 12.69 -4.01
C VAL A 20 -18.55 12.03 -3.86
N ALA A 21 -18.46 10.71 -4.04
CA ALA A 21 -17.18 9.99 -3.98
C ALA A 21 -16.19 10.48 -5.06
N LEU A 22 -16.66 10.74 -6.27
CA LEU A 22 -15.85 11.29 -7.35
C LEU A 22 -15.30 12.68 -6.99
N ILE A 23 -16.17 13.57 -6.51
CA ILE A 23 -15.76 14.94 -6.10
C ILE A 23 -14.69 14.88 -5.01
N ILE A 24 -14.88 14.03 -3.99
CA ILE A 24 -13.91 13.87 -2.90
C ILE A 24 -12.58 13.31 -3.43
N ALA A 25 -12.61 12.27 -4.28
CA ALA A 25 -11.41 11.71 -4.86
C ALA A 25 -10.65 12.73 -5.73
N CYS A 26 -11.36 13.54 -6.52
CA CYS A 26 -10.76 14.64 -7.29
C CYS A 26 -10.16 15.70 -6.36
N ALA A 27 -10.86 16.10 -5.29
CA ALA A 27 -10.37 17.09 -4.34
C ALA A 27 -9.08 16.63 -3.63
N LEU A 28 -9.03 15.37 -3.19
CA LEU A 28 -7.82 14.79 -2.58
C LEU A 28 -6.62 14.82 -3.54
N ASN A 29 -6.83 14.42 -4.80
CA ASN A 29 -5.75 14.46 -5.80
C ASN A 29 -5.36 15.88 -6.19
N ALA A 30 -6.29 16.83 -6.20
CA ALA A 30 -6.01 18.24 -6.42
C ALA A 30 -5.04 18.80 -5.38
N LEU A 31 -5.14 18.40 -4.10
CA LEU A 31 -4.21 18.80 -3.05
C LEU A 31 -2.76 18.39 -3.39
N THR A 32 -2.56 17.15 -3.87
CA THR A 32 -1.23 16.67 -4.27
C THR A 32 -0.71 17.42 -5.50
N VAL A 33 -1.57 17.72 -6.48
CA VAL A 33 -1.20 18.53 -7.64
C VAL A 33 -0.80 19.94 -7.21
N ILE A 34 -1.61 20.60 -6.40
CA ILE A 34 -1.33 21.98 -5.91
C ILE A 34 0.03 22.03 -5.19
N LYS A 35 0.30 21.06 -4.31
CA LYS A 35 1.55 21.03 -3.54
C LYS A 35 2.80 20.87 -4.40
N TYR A 36 2.76 20.01 -5.41
CA TYR A 36 3.97 19.54 -6.09
C TYR A 36 4.06 19.95 -7.56
N HIS A 37 3.05 20.59 -8.16
CA HIS A 37 2.99 20.85 -9.60
C HIS A 37 4.21 21.63 -10.13
N SER A 38 4.61 22.69 -9.44
CA SER A 38 5.75 23.53 -9.85
C SER A 38 7.06 22.75 -10.01
N GLN A 39 7.22 21.68 -9.25
CA GLN A 39 8.42 20.82 -9.29
C GLN A 39 8.23 19.62 -10.22
N PHE A 40 7.04 18.98 -10.20
CA PHE A 40 6.79 17.74 -10.91
C PHE A 40 6.42 17.92 -12.39
N SER A 41 6.08 19.14 -12.80
CA SER A 41 5.88 19.50 -14.22
C SER A 41 7.18 19.72 -14.98
N GLN A 42 8.33 19.74 -14.29
CA GLN A 42 9.64 19.96 -14.90
C GLN A 42 10.10 18.74 -15.70
N ILE A 43 10.82 19.01 -16.80
CA ILE A 43 11.52 17.99 -17.60
C ILE A 43 12.94 17.82 -17.02
N THR A 44 13.34 16.58 -16.80
CA THR A 44 14.67 16.25 -16.24
C THR A 44 15.17 14.91 -16.76
N ASP A 45 16.49 14.73 -16.81
CA ASP A 45 17.11 13.44 -17.15
C ASP A 45 17.00 12.40 -16.01
N ASN A 46 16.60 12.82 -14.80
CA ASN A 46 16.55 11.93 -13.65
C ASN A 46 15.27 12.14 -12.82
N TYR A 47 14.17 11.65 -13.35
CA TYR A 47 12.85 11.70 -12.71
C TYR A 47 12.83 10.97 -11.37
N HIS A 48 13.48 9.81 -11.26
CA HIS A 48 13.59 9.08 -9.98
C HIS A 48 14.15 9.97 -8.87
N LYS A 49 15.27 10.63 -9.13
CA LYS A 49 15.89 11.54 -8.15
C LYS A 49 14.99 12.72 -7.81
N LEU A 50 14.33 13.31 -8.80
CA LEU A 50 13.39 14.43 -8.61
C LEU A 50 12.26 14.02 -7.64
N PHE A 51 11.54 12.96 -7.96
CA PHE A 51 10.37 12.56 -7.18
C PHE A 51 10.72 12.02 -5.80
N VAL A 52 11.69 11.12 -5.68
CA VAL A 52 12.11 10.55 -4.39
C VAL A 52 12.69 11.61 -3.44
N LYS A 53 13.37 12.63 -3.98
CA LYS A 53 13.93 13.70 -3.15
C LYS A 53 12.90 14.74 -2.71
N THR A 54 11.82 14.91 -3.47
CA THR A 54 10.85 15.99 -3.27
C THR A 54 9.55 15.52 -2.62
N PHE A 55 9.11 14.30 -2.94
CA PHE A 55 7.87 13.76 -2.39
C PHE A 55 8.08 13.25 -0.96
N HIS A 56 7.35 13.85 -0.01
CA HIS A 56 7.45 13.50 1.40
C HIS A 56 6.04 13.36 1.99
N VAL A 57 5.42 12.21 1.77
CA VAL A 57 4.12 11.87 2.37
C VAL A 57 4.26 10.49 3.01
N ALA A 58 4.54 10.47 4.31
CA ALA A 58 4.81 9.25 5.07
C ALA A 58 5.86 8.36 4.36
N GLY A 59 5.75 7.05 4.49
CA GLY A 59 6.60 6.06 3.82
C GLY A 59 6.15 5.68 2.40
N PHE A 60 5.28 6.47 1.76
CA PHE A 60 4.84 6.18 0.38
C PHE A 60 5.90 6.52 -0.65
N ASP A 61 6.10 5.60 -1.59
CA ASP A 61 7.06 5.74 -2.67
C ASP A 61 6.45 6.45 -3.89
N PRO A 62 7.12 7.50 -4.43
CA PRO A 62 6.64 8.19 -5.63
C PRO A 62 7.07 7.51 -6.94
N LEU A 63 7.39 6.21 -6.93
CA LEU A 63 7.92 5.48 -8.08
C LEU A 63 6.96 5.47 -9.27
N THR A 64 5.66 5.49 -9.04
CA THR A 64 4.67 5.57 -10.13
C THR A 64 4.85 6.85 -10.95
N TYR A 65 5.17 7.99 -10.34
CA TYR A 65 5.48 9.21 -11.08
C TYR A 65 6.75 9.05 -11.93
N SER A 66 7.80 8.40 -11.39
CA SER A 66 9.03 8.15 -12.14
C SER A 66 8.77 7.30 -13.38
N ILE A 67 8.09 6.17 -13.19
CA ILE A 67 7.81 5.20 -14.26
C ILE A 67 6.88 5.79 -15.34
N VAL A 68 5.89 6.57 -14.96
CA VAL A 68 4.99 7.23 -15.90
C VAL A 68 5.66 8.41 -16.61
N SER A 69 6.66 9.06 -15.99
CA SER A 69 7.47 10.09 -16.66
C SER A 69 8.52 9.52 -17.62
N HIS A 70 9.19 8.45 -17.22
CA HIS A 70 10.14 7.70 -18.04
C HIS A 70 10.04 6.23 -17.70
N TRP A 71 9.52 5.44 -18.64
CA TRP A 71 9.22 4.03 -18.36
C TRP A 71 10.47 3.22 -18.09
N ASP A 72 10.49 2.60 -16.91
CA ASP A 72 11.51 1.66 -16.46
C ASP A 72 10.92 0.74 -15.38
N THR A 73 11.59 -0.36 -15.06
CA THR A 73 11.23 -1.27 -13.97
C THR A 73 11.89 -0.79 -12.66
N GLU A 74 11.30 0.22 -12.03
CA GLU A 74 11.83 0.76 -10.77
C GLU A 74 11.19 0.10 -9.53
N TYR A 75 10.03 -0.54 -9.67
CA TYR A 75 9.44 -1.30 -8.57
C TYR A 75 10.26 -2.56 -8.25
N ASN A 76 10.12 -3.07 -7.02
CA ASN A 76 10.64 -4.40 -6.71
C ASN A 76 9.82 -5.45 -7.48
N VAL A 77 10.44 -6.06 -8.50
CA VAL A 77 9.77 -6.98 -9.45
C VAL A 77 9.19 -8.22 -8.79
N TYR A 78 9.76 -8.67 -7.66
CA TYR A 78 9.22 -9.81 -6.90
C TYR A 78 8.04 -9.44 -6.00
N ARG A 79 7.86 -8.15 -5.72
CA ARG A 79 6.70 -7.64 -4.96
C ARG A 79 5.59 -7.14 -5.87
N HIS A 80 5.93 -6.58 -7.03
CA HIS A 80 5.03 -5.88 -7.96
C HIS A 80 5.28 -6.32 -9.42
N PRO A 81 5.12 -7.62 -9.74
CA PRO A 81 5.65 -8.20 -10.98
C PRO A 81 5.06 -7.65 -12.29
N LEU A 82 3.87 -7.06 -12.29
CA LEU A 82 3.27 -6.48 -13.49
C LEU A 82 3.05 -4.96 -13.39
N LEU A 83 3.37 -4.35 -12.25
CA LEU A 83 2.96 -2.96 -12.01
C LEU A 83 3.64 -1.99 -12.98
N ALA A 84 4.93 -2.17 -13.26
CA ALA A 84 5.63 -1.35 -14.26
C ALA A 84 5.01 -1.49 -15.65
N PHE A 85 4.58 -2.69 -16.03
CA PHE A 85 3.92 -2.93 -17.32
C PHE A 85 2.50 -2.35 -17.36
N PHE A 86 1.75 -2.38 -16.26
CA PHE A 86 0.47 -1.68 -16.18
C PHE A 86 0.64 -0.16 -16.33
N MET A 87 1.78 0.40 -15.94
CA MET A 87 2.10 1.83 -16.10
C MET A 87 2.66 2.17 -17.48
N TYR A 88 2.85 1.21 -18.40
CA TYR A 88 3.35 1.48 -19.75
C TYR A 88 2.38 2.34 -20.57
N ILE A 89 1.08 2.01 -20.58
CA ILE A 89 0.07 2.82 -21.29
C ILE A 89 -0.04 4.23 -20.68
N PRO A 90 -0.16 4.41 -19.35
CA PRO A 90 -0.07 5.72 -18.71
C PRO A 90 1.19 6.52 -19.09
N ASN A 91 2.34 5.85 -19.18
CA ASN A 91 3.58 6.50 -19.67
C ASN A 91 3.42 7.01 -21.09
N GLN A 92 2.90 6.20 -22.04
CA GLN A 92 2.70 6.65 -23.42
C GLN A 92 1.73 7.86 -23.51
N ILE A 93 0.69 7.87 -22.67
CA ILE A 93 -0.22 9.02 -22.56
C ILE A 93 0.56 10.26 -22.06
N ASN A 94 1.37 10.11 -21.02
CA ASN A 94 2.17 11.22 -20.51
C ASN A 94 3.20 11.73 -21.53
N GLN A 95 3.85 10.84 -22.30
CA GLN A 95 4.75 11.25 -23.39
C GLN A 95 4.00 12.05 -24.47
N GLY A 96 2.81 11.61 -24.86
CA GLY A 96 1.97 12.37 -25.79
C GLY A 96 1.59 13.75 -25.25
N LEU A 97 1.21 13.84 -23.98
CA LEU A 97 0.91 15.13 -23.32
C LEU A 97 2.15 16.02 -23.22
N LEU A 98 3.31 15.44 -22.91
CA LEU A 98 4.59 16.16 -22.85
C LEU A 98 4.93 16.81 -24.20
N MET A 99 4.74 16.07 -25.31
CA MET A 99 4.95 16.59 -26.66
C MET A 99 4.01 17.73 -27.01
N LEU A 100 2.76 17.68 -26.52
CA LEU A 100 1.73 18.68 -26.83
C LEU A 100 1.85 19.93 -25.94
N THR A 101 2.24 19.79 -24.68
CA THR A 101 2.18 20.88 -23.69
C THR A 101 3.55 21.46 -23.34
N GLY A 102 4.63 20.74 -23.62
CA GLY A 102 5.98 21.12 -23.22
C GLY A 102 6.28 20.93 -21.71
N ILE A 103 5.36 20.34 -20.93
CA ILE A 103 5.55 20.06 -19.51
C ILE A 103 5.26 18.60 -19.17
N ASN A 104 5.84 18.10 -18.08
CA ASN A 104 5.53 16.77 -17.59
C ASN A 104 4.15 16.74 -16.91
N CYS A 105 3.16 16.07 -17.55
CA CYS A 105 1.78 15.98 -17.09
C CYS A 105 1.54 14.77 -16.16
N VAL A 106 2.58 14.17 -15.62
CA VAL A 106 2.53 12.92 -14.84
C VAL A 106 1.55 12.96 -13.67
N GLN A 107 1.43 14.10 -12.96
CA GLN A 107 0.50 14.21 -11.83
C GLN A 107 -0.97 14.08 -12.27
N PHE A 108 -1.32 14.60 -13.44
CA PHE A 108 -2.68 14.50 -13.98
C PHE A 108 -2.97 13.07 -14.45
N VAL A 109 -2.02 12.42 -15.15
CA VAL A 109 -2.17 11.04 -15.62
C VAL A 109 -2.31 10.07 -14.46
N VAL A 110 -1.42 10.16 -13.48
CA VAL A 110 -1.48 9.30 -12.29
C VAL A 110 -2.68 9.66 -11.41
N GLY A 111 -2.99 10.96 -11.25
CA GLY A 111 -4.18 11.42 -10.53
C GLY A 111 -5.47 10.84 -11.09
N ALA A 112 -5.61 10.76 -12.42
CA ALA A 112 -6.77 10.12 -13.05
C ALA A 112 -6.89 8.63 -12.69
N ILE A 113 -5.76 7.90 -12.61
CA ILE A 113 -5.72 6.50 -12.16
C ILE A 113 -6.15 6.39 -10.69
N LEU A 114 -5.60 7.26 -9.81
CA LEU A 114 -5.91 7.25 -8.38
C LEU A 114 -7.40 7.57 -8.13
N VAL A 115 -7.93 8.58 -8.83
CA VAL A 115 -9.37 8.93 -8.78
C VAL A 115 -10.23 7.77 -9.24
N PHE A 116 -9.89 7.11 -10.36
CA PHE A 116 -10.60 5.92 -10.84
C PHE A 116 -10.59 4.81 -9.79
N CYS A 117 -9.43 4.52 -9.20
CA CYS A 117 -9.28 3.48 -8.19
C CYS A 117 -10.08 3.80 -6.91
N ALA A 118 -9.99 5.03 -6.40
CA ALA A 118 -10.74 5.45 -5.21
C ALA A 118 -12.25 5.41 -5.45
N PHE A 119 -12.69 5.95 -6.58
CA PHE A 119 -14.10 5.97 -6.99
C PHE A 119 -14.72 4.57 -7.06
N TYR A 120 -14.09 3.65 -7.79
CA TYR A 120 -14.63 2.30 -7.92
C TYR A 120 -14.44 1.46 -6.65
N SER A 121 -13.44 1.75 -5.82
CA SER A 121 -13.34 1.16 -4.48
C SER A 121 -14.54 1.51 -3.61
N PHE A 122 -14.97 2.79 -3.64
CA PHE A 122 -16.19 3.21 -2.96
C PHE A 122 -17.43 2.46 -3.49
N ILE A 123 -17.58 2.37 -4.81
CA ILE A 123 -18.72 1.69 -5.45
C ILE A 123 -18.76 0.20 -5.10
N PHE A 124 -17.63 -0.52 -5.16
CA PHE A 124 -17.59 -1.93 -4.81
C PHE A 124 -17.86 -2.15 -3.33
N LEU A 125 -17.35 -1.31 -2.44
CA LEU A 125 -17.63 -1.40 -1.01
C LEU A 125 -19.12 -1.13 -0.71
N TYR A 126 -19.69 -0.09 -1.31
CA TYR A 126 -21.13 0.18 -1.22
C TYR A 126 -21.96 -1.02 -1.68
N ARG A 127 -21.61 -1.64 -2.81
CA ARG A 127 -22.31 -2.83 -3.33
C ARG A 127 -22.13 -4.05 -2.44
N ILE A 128 -20.97 -4.22 -1.80
CA ILE A 128 -20.77 -5.26 -0.78
C ILE A 128 -21.82 -5.10 0.32
N PHE A 129 -22.03 -3.89 0.84
CA PHE A 129 -23.05 -3.64 1.87
C PHE A 129 -24.46 -3.87 1.35
N ARG A 130 -24.78 -3.33 0.18
CA ARG A 130 -26.13 -3.40 -0.37
C ARG A 130 -26.51 -4.78 -0.90
N GLU A 131 -25.69 -5.36 -1.72
CA GLU A 131 -26.03 -6.52 -2.54
C GLU A 131 -25.56 -7.84 -1.92
N VAL A 132 -24.44 -7.85 -1.21
CA VAL A 132 -23.90 -9.05 -0.59
C VAL A 132 -24.45 -9.19 0.84
N ILE A 133 -24.23 -8.19 1.69
CA ILE A 133 -24.65 -8.20 3.10
C ILE A 133 -26.16 -7.90 3.22
N GLY A 134 -26.68 -6.94 2.44
CA GLY A 134 -28.11 -6.61 2.39
C GLY A 134 -28.52 -5.48 3.35
N THR A 135 -27.60 -4.54 3.67
CA THR A 135 -27.91 -3.37 4.49
C THR A 135 -28.83 -2.39 3.75
N GLU A 136 -29.47 -1.48 4.46
CA GLU A 136 -30.23 -0.40 3.85
C GLU A 136 -29.31 0.60 3.13
N ARG A 137 -29.86 1.35 2.18
CA ARG A 137 -29.13 2.34 1.37
C ARG A 137 -28.39 3.37 2.24
N PHE A 138 -29.06 3.87 3.29
CA PHE A 138 -28.43 4.82 4.22
C PHE A 138 -27.23 4.21 4.93
N ASP A 139 -27.38 3.00 5.47
CA ASP A 139 -26.31 2.31 6.19
C ASP A 139 -25.14 1.95 5.29
N ALA A 140 -25.41 1.55 4.03
CA ALA A 140 -24.37 1.29 3.05
C ALA A 140 -23.54 2.54 2.72
N ASN A 141 -24.21 3.70 2.54
CA ASN A 141 -23.52 4.97 2.32
C ASN A 141 -22.69 5.38 3.55
N LEU A 142 -23.29 5.30 4.74
CA LEU A 142 -22.62 5.67 5.99
C LEU A 142 -21.37 4.80 6.25
N LEU A 143 -21.48 3.49 6.08
CA LEU A 143 -20.35 2.57 6.26
C LEU A 143 -19.26 2.74 5.18
N SER A 144 -19.65 3.07 3.95
CA SER A 144 -18.69 3.40 2.90
C SER A 144 -17.96 4.72 3.21
N ALA A 145 -18.71 5.76 3.60
CA ALA A 145 -18.13 7.04 4.02
C ALA A 145 -17.25 6.89 5.27
N PHE A 146 -17.62 6.02 6.22
CA PHE A 146 -16.82 5.67 7.38
C PHE A 146 -15.48 5.06 7.00
N TYR A 147 -15.43 4.11 6.06
CA TYR A 147 -14.17 3.55 5.59
C TYR A 147 -13.26 4.59 4.92
N PHE A 148 -13.86 5.42 4.06
CA PHE A 148 -13.11 6.48 3.36
C PHE A 148 -12.73 7.67 4.26
N SER A 149 -13.21 7.71 5.51
CA SER A 149 -12.74 8.65 6.53
C SER A 149 -11.46 8.19 7.25
N PHE A 150 -11.02 6.96 7.06
CA PHE A 150 -9.78 6.47 7.67
C PHE A 150 -8.57 7.20 7.06
N ALA A 151 -7.66 7.60 7.93
CA ALA A 151 -6.52 8.45 7.58
C ALA A 151 -5.74 7.92 6.37
N TYR A 152 -5.28 6.68 6.45
CA TYR A 152 -4.44 6.12 5.39
C TYR A 152 -5.22 5.53 4.21
N VAL A 153 -6.55 5.46 4.28
CA VAL A 153 -7.40 5.28 3.09
C VAL A 153 -7.48 6.59 2.31
N MET A 154 -7.66 7.74 2.99
CA MET A 154 -7.62 9.07 2.36
C MET A 154 -6.25 9.33 1.71
N VAL A 155 -5.17 9.09 2.46
CA VAL A 155 -3.80 9.29 1.96
C VAL A 155 -3.53 8.37 0.76
N SER A 156 -3.86 7.06 0.84
CA SER A 156 -3.68 6.13 -0.28
C SER A 156 -4.43 6.55 -1.55
N ALA A 157 -5.55 7.28 -1.41
CA ALA A 157 -6.34 7.76 -2.54
C ALA A 157 -5.72 8.96 -3.29
N MET A 158 -4.64 9.53 -2.78
CA MET A 158 -4.01 10.73 -3.34
C MET A 158 -2.49 10.62 -3.54
N VAL A 159 -1.86 9.51 -3.13
CA VAL A 159 -0.42 9.28 -3.30
C VAL A 159 -0.15 8.33 -4.46
N PRO A 160 0.96 8.52 -5.22
CA PRO A 160 1.27 7.74 -6.43
C PRO A 160 1.85 6.36 -6.10
N ASP A 161 1.18 5.61 -5.25
CA ASP A 161 1.62 4.28 -4.82
C ASP A 161 0.58 3.20 -5.16
N HIS A 162 0.97 1.95 -5.10
CA HIS A 162 0.16 0.80 -5.52
C HIS A 162 -1.00 0.46 -4.58
N PHE A 163 -1.08 1.03 -3.37
CA PHE A 163 -2.05 0.64 -2.34
C PHE A 163 -3.50 0.84 -2.77
N ILE A 164 -3.81 1.99 -3.39
CA ILE A 164 -5.17 2.25 -3.89
C ILE A 164 -5.53 1.34 -5.08
N MET A 165 -4.54 0.99 -5.91
CA MET A 165 -4.73 0.05 -7.03
C MET A 165 -5.01 -1.36 -6.49
N SER A 166 -4.32 -1.77 -5.44
CA SER A 166 -4.62 -3.02 -4.73
C SER A 166 -6.03 -3.00 -4.12
N MET A 167 -6.43 -1.89 -3.50
CA MET A 167 -7.73 -1.76 -2.84
C MET A 167 -8.90 -1.99 -3.80
N ILE A 168 -8.89 -1.36 -4.97
CA ILE A 168 -9.97 -1.55 -5.97
C ILE A 168 -10.07 -3.01 -6.38
N ILE A 169 -8.94 -3.69 -6.61
CA ILE A 169 -8.94 -5.08 -7.09
C ILE A 169 -9.41 -6.02 -5.96
N LEU A 170 -8.99 -5.79 -4.72
CA LEU A 170 -9.41 -6.57 -3.55
C LEU A 170 -10.91 -6.40 -3.27
N LEU A 171 -11.43 -5.17 -3.29
CA LEU A 171 -12.86 -4.92 -3.10
C LEU A 171 -13.71 -5.45 -4.27
N CYS A 172 -13.22 -5.36 -5.51
CA CYS A 172 -13.83 -6.00 -6.67
C CYS A 172 -13.89 -7.53 -6.51
N THR A 173 -12.78 -8.14 -6.06
CA THR A 173 -12.70 -9.58 -5.78
C THR A 173 -13.70 -10.00 -4.71
N LEU A 174 -13.77 -9.27 -3.59
CA LEU A 174 -14.76 -9.52 -2.53
C LEU A 174 -16.20 -9.35 -3.02
N TYR A 175 -16.49 -8.30 -3.81
CA TYR A 175 -17.81 -8.08 -4.36
C TYR A 175 -18.25 -9.24 -5.27
N ILE A 176 -17.41 -9.59 -6.26
CA ILE A 176 -17.70 -10.69 -7.20
C ILE A 176 -17.91 -12.01 -6.42
N THR A 177 -17.01 -12.30 -5.50
CA THR A 177 -17.03 -13.51 -4.69
C THR A 177 -18.27 -13.55 -3.79
N GLY A 178 -18.60 -12.45 -3.15
CA GLY A 178 -19.80 -12.31 -2.31
C GLY A 178 -21.08 -12.52 -3.10
N VAL A 179 -21.17 -11.96 -4.32
CA VAL A 179 -22.31 -12.20 -5.22
C VAL A 179 -22.37 -13.67 -5.67
N CYS A 180 -21.24 -14.29 -5.98
CA CYS A 180 -21.18 -15.73 -6.31
C CYS A 180 -21.67 -16.58 -5.12
N MET A 181 -21.19 -16.34 -3.91
CA MET A 181 -21.63 -17.05 -2.71
C MET A 181 -23.13 -16.90 -2.46
N LYS A 182 -23.66 -15.67 -2.57
CA LYS A 182 -25.10 -15.41 -2.37
C LYS A 182 -25.98 -16.11 -3.39
N LYS A 183 -25.49 -16.27 -4.64
CA LYS A 183 -26.21 -16.94 -5.72
C LYS A 183 -25.92 -18.45 -5.81
N GLY A 184 -25.14 -19.01 -4.90
CA GLY A 184 -24.72 -20.43 -4.96
C GLY A 184 -23.87 -20.77 -6.20
N ARG A 185 -23.22 -19.77 -6.82
CA ARG A 185 -22.39 -19.95 -8.02
C ARG A 185 -20.92 -20.12 -7.62
N GLN A 186 -20.20 -20.86 -8.48
CA GLN A 186 -18.76 -21.00 -8.34
C GLN A 186 -18.00 -19.87 -9.01
N LEU A 187 -16.83 -19.56 -8.48
CA LEU A 187 -15.84 -18.73 -9.17
C LEU A 187 -15.18 -19.60 -10.25
N THR A 188 -15.32 -19.22 -11.50
CA THR A 188 -14.76 -19.98 -12.62
C THR A 188 -13.23 -19.91 -12.64
N ILE A 189 -12.56 -20.89 -13.27
CA ILE A 189 -11.11 -20.90 -13.43
C ILE A 189 -10.63 -19.59 -14.08
N TRP A 190 -11.23 -19.17 -15.20
CA TRP A 190 -10.83 -17.97 -15.91
C TRP A 190 -10.98 -16.70 -15.10
N LEU A 191 -12.05 -16.59 -14.30
CA LEU A 191 -12.26 -15.42 -13.45
C LEU A 191 -11.26 -15.41 -12.28
N THR A 192 -10.90 -16.60 -11.74
CA THR A 192 -9.86 -16.73 -10.73
C THR A 192 -8.50 -16.32 -11.28
N ILE A 193 -8.14 -16.77 -12.48
CA ILE A 193 -6.89 -16.37 -13.16
C ILE A 193 -6.87 -14.85 -13.37
N LEU A 194 -7.94 -14.28 -13.92
CA LEU A 194 -8.03 -12.83 -14.17
C LEU A 194 -7.84 -12.02 -12.89
N LEU A 195 -8.59 -12.35 -11.83
CA LEU A 195 -8.46 -11.69 -10.54
C LEU A 195 -7.07 -11.85 -9.93
N PHE A 196 -6.48 -13.06 -10.05
CA PHE A 196 -5.13 -13.33 -9.58
C PHE A 196 -4.08 -12.48 -10.32
N VAL A 197 -4.14 -12.42 -11.65
CA VAL A 197 -3.18 -11.67 -12.46
C VAL A 197 -3.19 -10.18 -12.09
N PHE A 198 -4.36 -9.59 -11.93
CA PHE A 198 -4.43 -8.19 -11.49
C PHE A 198 -4.01 -8.01 -10.04
N THR A 199 -4.44 -8.88 -9.12
CA THR A 199 -4.11 -8.75 -7.69
C THR A 199 -2.63 -8.98 -7.43
N ALA A 200 -2.10 -10.11 -7.90
CA ALA A 200 -0.70 -10.49 -7.74
C ALA A 200 0.24 -9.61 -8.58
N GLY A 201 -0.20 -9.18 -9.75
CA GLY A 201 0.56 -8.30 -10.64
C GLY A 201 0.82 -6.93 -10.04
N VAL A 202 -0.15 -6.38 -9.29
CA VAL A 202 0.02 -5.12 -8.55
C VAL A 202 0.75 -5.37 -7.22
N SER A 203 0.41 -6.44 -6.49
CA SER A 203 1.06 -6.81 -5.24
C SER A 203 0.96 -8.31 -5.04
N LEU A 204 2.11 -9.00 -5.11
CA LEU A 204 2.18 -10.46 -5.13
C LEU A 204 1.48 -11.10 -3.92
N ASN A 205 1.66 -10.53 -2.73
CA ASN A 205 1.03 -11.02 -1.50
C ASN A 205 -0.50 -11.04 -1.59
N ASN A 206 -1.09 -10.05 -2.26
CA ASN A 206 -2.53 -9.96 -2.43
C ASN A 206 -3.10 -11.04 -3.35
N GLY A 207 -2.26 -11.66 -4.21
CA GLY A 207 -2.67 -12.79 -5.04
C GLY A 207 -3.18 -13.98 -4.23
N LEU A 208 -2.62 -14.21 -3.04
CA LEU A 208 -3.08 -15.26 -2.13
C LEU A 208 -4.54 -15.03 -1.68
N LYS A 209 -4.94 -13.76 -1.49
CA LYS A 209 -6.32 -13.41 -1.14
C LYS A 209 -7.32 -13.82 -2.22
N THR A 210 -6.93 -13.75 -3.50
CA THR A 210 -7.76 -14.24 -4.61
C THR A 210 -7.98 -15.76 -4.52
N TYR A 211 -6.95 -16.51 -4.17
CA TYR A 211 -7.08 -17.95 -3.98
C TYR A 211 -7.93 -18.32 -2.75
N LEU A 212 -7.81 -17.56 -1.66
CA LEU A 212 -8.70 -17.70 -0.51
C LEU A 212 -10.17 -17.40 -0.90
N ALA A 213 -10.40 -16.36 -1.70
CA ALA A 213 -11.72 -16.04 -2.23
C ALA A 213 -12.30 -17.19 -3.08
N ALA A 214 -11.47 -17.79 -3.93
CA ALA A 214 -11.84 -18.96 -4.73
C ALA A 214 -12.12 -20.19 -3.85
N LEU A 215 -11.30 -20.46 -2.84
CA LEU A 215 -11.49 -21.55 -1.88
C LEU A 215 -12.81 -21.40 -1.11
N PHE A 216 -13.07 -20.21 -0.56
CA PHE A 216 -14.31 -19.93 0.15
C PHE A 216 -15.54 -20.06 -0.75
N THR A 217 -15.45 -19.70 -2.03
CA THR A 217 -16.57 -19.79 -2.97
C THR A 217 -16.84 -21.21 -3.42
N ASN A 218 -15.78 -21.92 -3.81
CA ASN A 218 -15.88 -23.24 -4.48
C ASN A 218 -15.83 -24.43 -3.50
N GLY A 219 -15.36 -24.21 -2.26
CA GLY A 219 -15.22 -25.27 -1.27
C GLY A 219 -14.31 -26.40 -1.78
N ARG A 220 -14.72 -27.65 -1.62
CA ARG A 220 -13.93 -28.84 -2.05
C ARG A 220 -13.60 -28.85 -3.55
N LYS A 221 -14.43 -28.22 -4.40
CA LYS A 221 -14.16 -28.16 -5.86
C LYS A 221 -12.94 -27.31 -6.21
N PHE A 222 -12.49 -26.44 -5.32
CA PHE A 222 -11.23 -25.71 -5.45
C PHE A 222 -10.03 -26.69 -5.62
N PHE A 223 -10.05 -27.83 -4.92
CA PHE A 223 -9.00 -28.85 -4.95
C PHE A 223 -9.18 -29.87 -6.09
N SER A 224 -10.17 -29.70 -6.99
CA SER A 224 -10.22 -30.57 -8.17
C SER A 224 -8.97 -30.35 -9.03
N ILE A 225 -8.40 -31.43 -9.57
CA ILE A 225 -7.14 -31.43 -10.32
C ILE A 225 -7.14 -30.31 -11.38
N LYS A 226 -8.19 -30.25 -12.19
CA LYS A 226 -8.32 -29.25 -13.25
C LYS A 226 -8.31 -27.81 -12.69
N TYR A 227 -9.08 -27.53 -11.63
CA TYR A 227 -9.16 -26.20 -11.07
C TYR A 227 -7.84 -25.81 -10.41
N PHE A 228 -7.28 -26.70 -9.61
CA PHE A 228 -6.07 -26.43 -8.84
C PHE A 228 -4.85 -26.25 -9.76
N LEU A 229 -4.65 -27.12 -10.74
CA LEU A 229 -3.52 -27.00 -11.66
C LEU A 229 -3.64 -25.77 -12.58
N ILE A 230 -4.81 -25.57 -13.22
CA ILE A 230 -4.96 -24.50 -14.21
C ILE A 230 -5.29 -23.16 -13.56
N GLY A 231 -6.10 -23.14 -12.49
CA GLY A 231 -6.57 -21.90 -11.86
C GLY A 231 -5.64 -21.37 -10.77
N VAL A 232 -4.74 -22.20 -10.20
CA VAL A 232 -3.88 -21.82 -9.08
C VAL A 232 -2.40 -21.99 -9.42
N ILE A 233 -1.95 -23.23 -9.68
CA ILE A 233 -0.52 -23.51 -9.86
C ILE A 233 0.04 -22.83 -11.11
N LEU A 234 -0.62 -23.02 -12.26
CA LEU A 234 -0.14 -22.47 -13.53
C LEU A 234 0.00 -20.94 -13.51
N PRO A 235 -1.02 -20.13 -13.11
CA PRO A 235 -0.87 -18.69 -13.07
C PRO A 235 0.15 -18.23 -12.03
N ALA A 236 0.29 -18.93 -10.88
CA ALA A 236 1.32 -18.61 -9.91
C ALA A 236 2.74 -18.86 -10.44
N ALA A 237 2.94 -20.02 -11.12
CA ALA A 237 4.22 -20.34 -11.76
C ALA A 237 4.57 -19.37 -12.89
N LEU A 238 3.59 -19.00 -13.73
CA LEU A 238 3.79 -18.01 -14.79
C LEU A 238 4.12 -16.62 -14.24
N MET A 239 3.47 -16.20 -13.17
CA MET A 239 3.76 -14.92 -12.51
C MET A 239 5.20 -14.90 -11.96
N TRP A 240 5.62 -15.99 -11.32
CA TRP A 240 6.99 -16.13 -10.83
C TRP A 240 8.01 -16.15 -11.96
N ALA A 241 7.75 -16.91 -13.02
CA ALA A 241 8.61 -16.97 -14.20
C ALA A 241 8.75 -15.60 -14.87
N PHE A 242 7.63 -14.84 -14.95
CA PHE A 242 7.62 -13.48 -15.46
C PHE A 242 8.47 -12.53 -14.60
N ALA A 243 8.30 -12.54 -13.27
CA ALA A 243 9.11 -11.74 -12.36
C ALA A 243 10.61 -12.06 -12.48
N ARG A 244 10.97 -13.34 -12.65
CA ARG A 244 12.35 -13.77 -12.90
C ARG A 244 12.89 -13.25 -14.23
N TRP A 245 12.08 -13.30 -15.28
CA TRP A 245 12.43 -12.76 -16.58
C TRP A 245 12.62 -11.24 -16.51
N GLU A 246 11.70 -10.52 -15.90
CA GLU A 246 11.77 -9.06 -15.69
C GLU A 246 13.04 -8.68 -14.94
N TYR A 247 13.34 -9.37 -13.81
CA TYR A 247 14.56 -9.15 -13.04
C TYR A 247 15.81 -9.32 -13.90
N ARG A 248 15.92 -10.43 -14.64
CA ARG A 248 17.10 -10.73 -15.45
C ARG A 248 17.28 -9.75 -16.61
N THR A 249 16.18 -9.27 -17.19
CA THR A 249 16.22 -8.41 -18.38
C THR A 249 16.47 -6.95 -18.04
N PHE A 250 15.82 -6.44 -17.01
CA PHE A 250 15.82 -5.00 -16.72
C PHE A 250 16.58 -4.60 -15.46
N VAL A 251 16.57 -5.43 -14.40
CA VAL A 251 17.13 -5.07 -13.09
C VAL A 251 18.58 -5.52 -12.97
N TRP A 252 18.83 -6.81 -13.25
CA TRP A 252 20.16 -7.42 -13.11
C TRP A 252 21.28 -6.68 -13.82
N PRO A 253 21.16 -6.26 -15.11
CA PRO A 253 22.24 -5.53 -15.79
C PRO A 253 22.59 -4.22 -15.10
N LYS A 254 21.58 -3.50 -14.57
CA LYS A 254 21.79 -2.24 -13.84
C LYS A 254 22.47 -2.47 -12.49
N GLU A 255 22.09 -3.53 -11.76
CA GLU A 255 22.72 -3.89 -10.49
C GLU A 255 24.18 -4.27 -10.72
N MET A 256 24.50 -5.05 -11.77
CA MET A 256 25.87 -5.42 -12.12
C MET A 256 26.69 -4.19 -12.48
N ALA A 257 26.20 -3.30 -13.32
CA ALA A 257 26.89 -2.06 -13.68
C ALA A 257 27.16 -1.17 -12.45
N ARG A 258 26.16 -1.05 -11.53
CA ARG A 258 26.33 -0.33 -10.25
C ARG A 258 27.40 -1.00 -9.37
N HIS A 259 27.39 -2.33 -9.30
CA HIS A 259 28.36 -3.10 -8.53
C HIS A 259 29.79 -2.89 -9.09
N GLU A 260 29.98 -3.01 -10.39
CA GLU A 260 31.27 -2.77 -11.06
C GLU A 260 31.79 -1.34 -10.87
N ALA A 261 30.90 -0.35 -11.04
CA ALA A 261 31.25 1.05 -10.79
C ALA A 261 31.68 1.28 -9.32
N LYS A 262 30.98 0.64 -8.36
CA LYS A 262 31.33 0.69 -6.94
C LYS A 262 32.66 0.03 -6.65
N MET A 263 32.92 -1.14 -7.25
CA MET A 263 34.20 -1.84 -7.10
C MET A 263 35.38 -1.01 -7.67
N LYS A 264 35.19 -0.41 -8.85
CA LYS A 264 36.17 0.49 -9.47
C LYS A 264 36.47 1.68 -8.55
N LYS A 265 35.42 2.36 -8.07
CA LYS A 265 35.56 3.49 -7.14
C LYS A 265 36.26 3.10 -5.83
N ASN A 266 35.97 1.91 -5.29
CA ASN A 266 36.64 1.43 -4.10
C ASN A 266 38.14 1.13 -4.35
N LYS A 267 38.50 0.54 -5.51
CA LYS A 267 39.88 0.32 -5.89
C LYS A 267 40.64 1.65 -6.02
N GLU A 268 40.07 2.62 -6.72
CA GLU A 268 40.67 3.96 -6.86
C GLU A 268 40.82 4.66 -5.49
N ALA A 269 39.84 4.58 -4.62
CA ALA A 269 39.92 5.13 -3.27
C ALA A 269 41.01 4.45 -2.42
N THR A 270 41.15 3.12 -2.54
CA THR A 270 42.20 2.36 -1.86
C THR A 270 43.59 2.74 -2.39
N ALA A 271 43.75 2.86 -3.73
CA ALA A 271 45.00 3.28 -4.34
C ALA A 271 45.41 4.70 -3.91
N LYS A 272 44.46 5.64 -3.83
CA LYS A 272 44.72 6.99 -3.30
C LYS A 272 45.20 6.97 -1.84
N ILE A 273 44.56 6.15 -0.99
CA ILE A 273 44.97 6.03 0.43
C ILE A 273 46.38 5.43 0.49
N TYR A 274 46.68 4.43 -0.34
CA TYR A 274 48.01 3.82 -0.41
C TYR A 274 49.08 4.86 -0.79
N GLN A 275 48.83 5.61 -1.85
CA GLN A 275 49.77 6.63 -2.31
C GLN A 275 49.96 7.75 -1.27
N GLN A 276 48.88 8.28 -0.69
CA GLN A 276 48.97 9.29 0.36
C GLN A 276 49.72 8.81 1.58
N TYR A 277 49.60 7.55 1.95
CA TYR A 277 50.35 6.97 3.08
C TYR A 277 51.84 6.87 2.75
N CYS A 278 52.21 6.38 1.55
CA CYS A 278 53.58 6.32 1.10
C CYS A 278 54.23 7.72 1.05
N ASP A 279 53.54 8.70 0.47
CA ASP A 279 54.05 10.08 0.32
C ASP A 279 54.21 10.77 1.69
N SER A 280 53.33 10.49 2.65
CA SER A 280 53.38 11.13 3.96
C SER A 280 54.35 10.50 4.94
N THR A 281 54.67 9.20 4.80
CA THR A 281 55.49 8.47 5.76
C THR A 281 56.86 8.07 5.24
N GLY A 282 57.08 8.10 3.92
CA GLY A 282 58.30 7.65 3.27
C GLY A 282 58.58 6.14 3.39
N VAL A 283 57.65 5.35 3.92
CA VAL A 283 57.79 3.90 4.11
C VAL A 283 57.73 3.19 2.75
N LYS A 284 58.81 2.46 2.41
CA LYS A 284 58.91 1.68 1.16
C LYS A 284 58.60 0.20 1.32
N ASP A 285 58.44 -0.30 2.54
CA ASP A 285 58.09 -1.69 2.85
C ASP A 285 56.63 -1.95 2.50
N SER A 286 56.38 -2.70 1.43
CA SER A 286 55.06 -3.00 0.89
C SER A 286 54.16 -3.65 1.93
N ALA A 287 54.66 -4.58 2.76
CA ALA A 287 53.88 -5.29 3.75
C ALA A 287 53.39 -4.36 4.89
N LYS A 288 54.25 -3.45 5.33
CA LYS A 288 53.92 -2.45 6.34
C LYS A 288 52.92 -1.42 5.80
N VAL A 289 53.08 -0.97 4.55
CA VAL A 289 52.14 -0.07 3.90
C VAL A 289 50.76 -0.71 3.75
N GLU A 290 50.70 -1.96 3.26
CA GLU A 290 49.42 -2.68 3.16
C GLU A 290 48.70 -2.85 4.51
N ALA A 291 49.44 -3.22 5.57
CA ALA A 291 48.84 -3.36 6.91
C ALA A 291 48.28 -2.01 7.42
N ALA A 292 49.00 -0.93 7.24
CA ALA A 292 48.56 0.41 7.62
C ALA A 292 47.35 0.88 6.80
N VAL A 293 47.35 0.67 5.48
CA VAL A 293 46.20 1.01 4.61
C VAL A 293 44.99 0.21 4.98
N ARG A 294 45.09 -1.10 5.26
CA ARG A 294 43.98 -1.93 5.75
C ARG A 294 43.41 -1.39 7.08
N LYS A 295 44.27 -0.94 8.01
CA LYS A 295 43.85 -0.32 9.24
C LYS A 295 43.09 0.97 8.99
N ILE A 296 43.62 1.88 8.16
CA ILE A 296 42.94 3.14 7.81
C ILE A 296 41.57 2.90 7.17
N ILE A 297 41.47 1.93 6.27
CA ILE A 297 40.19 1.56 5.63
C ILE A 297 39.20 1.03 6.69
N LYS A 298 39.67 0.18 7.59
CA LYS A 298 38.84 -0.37 8.69
C LYS A 298 38.35 0.74 9.63
N ASP A 299 39.24 1.67 9.99
CA ASP A 299 38.89 2.79 10.88
C ASP A 299 37.90 3.75 10.21
N LYS A 300 38.08 4.06 8.92
CA LYS A 300 37.11 4.84 8.12
C LYS A 300 35.75 4.12 8.01
N ALA A 301 35.76 2.81 7.81
CA ALA A 301 34.54 2.01 7.76
C ALA A 301 33.84 2.00 9.12
N HIS A 302 34.61 1.88 10.21
CA HIS A 302 34.07 1.94 11.57
C HIS A 302 33.50 3.32 11.92
N ALA A 303 34.23 4.40 11.59
CA ALA A 303 33.74 5.77 11.77
C ALA A 303 32.44 6.03 10.99
N LYS A 304 32.38 5.53 9.74
CA LYS A 304 31.14 5.57 8.96
C LYS A 304 30.02 4.79 9.62
N TYR A 305 30.28 3.57 10.08
CA TYR A 305 29.31 2.73 10.78
C TYR A 305 28.75 3.44 12.03
N VAL A 306 29.61 4.01 12.89
CA VAL A 306 29.20 4.76 14.08
C VAL A 306 28.34 5.98 13.73
N ARG A 307 28.73 6.74 12.68
CA ARG A 307 27.95 7.88 12.19
C ARG A 307 26.58 7.45 11.67
N ASP A 308 26.55 6.40 10.85
CA ASP A 308 25.31 5.91 10.23
C ASP A 308 24.37 5.30 11.28
N HIS A 309 24.89 4.70 12.35
CA HIS A 309 24.10 4.18 13.49
C HIS A 309 23.34 5.26 14.26
N LYS A 310 23.80 6.51 14.22
CA LYS A 310 23.13 7.66 14.85
C LYS A 310 22.00 8.20 14.00
N GLN A 311 21.89 7.80 12.74
CA GLN A 311 20.87 8.28 11.82
C GLN A 311 19.52 7.61 12.09
N ILE A 312 18.42 8.35 11.83
CA ILE A 312 17.05 7.90 12.11
C ILE A 312 16.73 6.59 11.42
N TRP A 313 17.10 6.43 10.14
CA TRP A 313 16.82 5.19 9.40
C TRP A 313 17.43 3.94 10.05
N ASN A 314 18.65 4.05 10.63
CA ASN A 314 19.26 2.92 11.33
C ASN A 314 18.65 2.66 12.72
N LYS A 315 18.20 3.72 13.40
CA LYS A 315 17.51 3.59 14.69
C LYS A 315 16.15 2.92 14.53
N ASN A 316 15.45 3.24 13.45
CA ASN A 316 14.11 2.74 13.17
C ASN A 316 14.11 1.43 12.37
N THR A 317 15.27 1.00 11.84
CA THR A 317 15.38 -0.28 11.16
C THR A 317 15.42 -1.41 12.18
N GLY A 318 14.47 -2.34 12.09
CA GLY A 318 14.39 -3.51 12.94
C GLY A 318 15.42 -4.59 12.60
N LYS A 319 15.40 -5.69 13.37
CA LYS A 319 16.24 -6.86 13.11
C LYS A 319 15.40 -7.94 12.44
N PRO A 320 15.78 -8.41 11.23
CA PRO A 320 15.02 -9.44 10.55
C PRO A 320 15.03 -10.77 11.33
N ILE A 321 13.97 -11.57 11.12
CA ILE A 321 13.85 -12.92 11.71
C ILE A 321 14.91 -13.86 11.13
N ALA A 322 15.13 -13.77 9.81
CA ALA A 322 16.12 -14.56 9.09
C ALA A 322 16.72 -13.74 7.92
N LYS A 323 17.85 -14.21 7.39
CA LYS A 323 18.43 -13.67 6.17
C LYS A 323 17.70 -14.27 4.95
N GLY A 324 17.49 -13.47 3.91
CA GLY A 324 16.85 -13.89 2.66
C GLY A 324 16.05 -12.74 2.05
N GLU A 325 15.76 -12.84 0.76
CA GLU A 325 15.17 -11.73 0.00
C GLU A 325 13.87 -11.20 0.62
N PHE A 326 12.95 -12.10 1.00
CA PHE A 326 11.70 -11.72 1.67
C PHE A 326 11.87 -11.56 3.19
N MET A 327 12.72 -12.38 3.82
CA MET A 327 12.88 -12.38 5.26
C MET A 327 13.63 -11.16 5.79
N ASN A 328 14.43 -10.48 4.95
CA ASN A 328 15.10 -9.23 5.32
C ASN A 328 14.12 -8.07 5.61
N TRP A 329 12.86 -8.16 5.17
CA TRP A 329 11.81 -7.17 5.43
C TRP A 329 11.02 -7.44 6.70
N THR A 330 11.29 -8.58 7.38
CA THR A 330 10.67 -8.90 8.68
C THR A 330 11.38 -8.17 9.81
N ASP A 331 10.70 -8.02 10.94
CA ASP A 331 11.27 -7.42 12.14
C ASP A 331 10.82 -8.17 13.39
N LYS A 332 11.79 -8.54 14.23
CA LYS A 332 11.54 -9.18 15.54
C LYS A 332 11.69 -8.23 16.74
N THR A 333 12.08 -6.98 16.52
CA THR A 333 12.45 -6.04 17.58
C THR A 333 11.41 -4.98 17.89
N THR A 334 10.61 -4.56 16.90
CA THR A 334 9.55 -3.56 17.10
C THR A 334 8.42 -4.13 17.97
N SER A 335 7.96 -3.35 18.95
CA SER A 335 6.88 -3.73 19.88
C SER A 335 5.55 -3.98 19.15
N ARG A 336 5.04 -5.22 19.23
CA ARG A 336 3.76 -5.60 18.60
C ARG A 336 2.57 -4.91 19.24
N SER A 337 2.55 -4.82 20.57
CA SER A 337 1.43 -4.19 21.29
C SER A 337 1.33 -2.69 21.01
N GLN A 338 2.47 -1.98 21.03
CA GLN A 338 2.47 -0.56 20.68
C GLN A 338 2.11 -0.34 19.22
N THR A 339 2.66 -1.16 18.30
CA THR A 339 2.29 -1.07 16.88
C THR A 339 0.81 -1.34 16.66
N LEU A 340 0.22 -2.30 17.38
CA LEU A 340 -1.21 -2.61 17.24
C LEU A 340 -2.08 -1.40 17.59
N VAL A 341 -1.76 -0.72 18.70
CA VAL A 341 -2.53 0.44 19.16
C VAL A 341 -2.19 1.69 18.35
N GLU A 342 -0.92 2.06 18.24
CA GLU A 342 -0.56 3.38 17.70
C GLU A 342 -0.52 3.42 16.17
N ASN A 343 -0.15 2.31 15.51
CA ASN A 343 0.03 2.29 14.06
C ASN A 343 -1.05 1.50 13.34
N PHE A 344 -1.34 0.25 13.78
CA PHE A 344 -2.22 -0.67 13.05
C PHE A 344 -3.70 -0.25 13.10
N PHE A 345 -4.22 0.05 14.29
CA PHE A 345 -5.54 0.65 14.46
C PHE A 345 -5.44 2.17 14.55
N GLY A 346 -4.52 2.71 15.33
CA GLY A 346 -4.37 4.14 15.57
C GLY A 346 -4.19 4.93 14.28
N GLU A 347 -2.96 5.05 13.79
CA GLU A 347 -2.64 5.91 12.64
C GLU A 347 -3.31 5.47 11.33
N SER A 348 -3.59 4.19 11.16
CA SER A 348 -4.40 3.71 10.03
C SER A 348 -5.75 4.43 9.94
N ILE A 349 -6.38 4.73 11.10
CA ILE A 349 -7.72 5.31 11.20
C ILE A 349 -7.66 6.83 11.38
N MET A 350 -6.70 7.33 12.19
CA MET A 350 -6.59 8.76 12.53
C MET A 350 -5.14 9.22 12.41
N LEU A 351 -4.92 10.38 11.78
CA LEU A 351 -3.59 10.98 11.69
C LEU A 351 -3.11 11.47 13.07
N HIS A 352 -1.82 11.26 13.34
CA HIS A 352 -1.17 11.91 14.47
C HIS A 352 -0.87 13.37 14.17
N GLN A 353 -1.10 14.26 15.12
CA GLN A 353 -0.76 15.69 15.01
C GLN A 353 0.76 15.90 15.04
N GLN A 354 1.46 15.16 15.90
CA GLN A 354 2.92 15.17 15.95
C GLN A 354 3.50 14.31 14.83
N ASN A 355 4.56 14.80 14.18
CA ASN A 355 5.20 14.13 13.06
C ASN A 355 4.23 13.77 11.92
N LEU A 356 3.25 14.66 11.69
CA LEU A 356 2.20 14.48 10.69
C LEU A 356 2.77 14.08 9.33
N LEU A 357 2.31 12.95 8.80
CA LEU A 357 2.75 12.37 7.53
C LEU A 357 4.28 12.29 7.36
N GLY A 358 5.02 12.22 8.49
CA GLY A 358 6.46 12.07 8.49
C GLY A 358 6.88 10.66 8.08
N ASP A 359 8.09 10.53 7.56
CA ASP A 359 8.69 9.26 7.15
C ASP A 359 9.57 8.70 8.28
N VAL A 360 9.35 7.45 8.67
CA VAL A 360 10.12 6.78 9.74
C VAL A 360 11.60 6.62 9.40
N LEU A 361 11.96 6.62 8.13
CA LEU A 361 13.35 6.56 7.69
C LEU A 361 14.03 7.94 7.67
N ARG A 362 13.30 9.04 7.82
CA ARG A 362 13.83 10.40 7.64
C ARG A 362 13.69 11.28 8.88
N ASN A 363 12.48 11.41 9.43
CA ASN A 363 12.17 12.48 10.38
C ASN A 363 11.22 12.15 11.52
N ARG A 364 10.70 10.91 11.63
CA ARG A 364 9.79 10.55 12.72
C ARG A 364 10.18 9.25 13.43
N PRO A 365 9.83 9.07 14.71
CA PRO A 365 9.94 7.78 15.38
C PRO A 365 8.93 6.76 14.81
N VAL A 366 9.19 5.47 15.01
CA VAL A 366 8.28 4.37 14.60
C VAL A 366 6.95 4.47 15.34
N ILE A 367 6.97 4.79 16.62
CA ILE A 367 5.77 4.92 17.46
C ILE A 367 5.56 6.40 17.81
N VAL A 368 4.41 6.91 17.45
CA VAL A 368 3.91 8.24 17.80
C VAL A 368 2.62 8.04 18.58
N LYS A 369 2.46 8.75 19.70
CA LYS A 369 1.26 8.68 20.54
C LYS A 369 0.33 9.86 20.27
N TYR A 370 -0.97 9.63 20.42
CA TYR A 370 -1.94 10.72 20.39
C TYR A 370 -1.78 11.63 21.59
N GLN A 371 -1.94 12.92 21.37
CA GLN A 371 -1.96 13.91 22.44
C GLN A 371 -3.32 13.95 23.17
N SER A 372 -4.40 13.68 22.45
CA SER A 372 -5.76 13.69 22.99
C SER A 372 -6.26 12.31 23.35
N ALA A 373 -6.78 12.15 24.55
CA ALA A 373 -7.47 10.91 24.98
C ALA A 373 -8.69 10.60 24.11
N VAL A 374 -9.31 11.61 23.49
CA VAL A 374 -10.47 11.42 22.60
C VAL A 374 -10.13 10.49 21.42
N ASN A 375 -8.92 10.59 20.88
CA ASN A 375 -8.48 9.71 19.78
C ASN A 375 -8.48 8.24 20.22
N TYR A 376 -7.97 7.93 21.41
CA TYR A 376 -8.00 6.56 21.94
C TYR A 376 -9.41 6.07 22.25
N VAL A 377 -10.30 6.95 22.71
CA VAL A 377 -11.72 6.61 22.92
C VAL A 377 -12.39 6.27 21.60
N VAL A 378 -12.17 7.07 20.55
CA VAL A 378 -12.71 6.80 19.21
C VAL A 378 -12.15 5.50 18.64
N GLU A 379 -10.85 5.28 18.75
CA GLU A 379 -10.20 4.03 18.32
C GLU A 379 -10.79 2.81 19.05
N ALA A 380 -10.85 2.87 20.39
CA ALA A 380 -11.43 1.79 21.18
C ALA A 380 -12.91 1.53 20.81
N CYS A 381 -13.69 2.57 20.58
CA CYS A 381 -15.07 2.44 20.14
C CYS A 381 -15.17 1.72 18.78
N ILE A 382 -14.31 2.06 17.81
CA ILE A 382 -14.27 1.40 16.50
C ILE A 382 -13.87 -0.07 16.64
N VAL A 383 -12.85 -0.36 17.45
CA VAL A 383 -12.40 -1.74 17.69
C VAL A 383 -13.49 -2.56 18.38
N VAL A 384 -14.19 -2.00 19.38
CA VAL A 384 -15.34 -2.65 20.04
C VAL A 384 -16.46 -2.92 19.05
N LEU A 385 -16.82 -1.94 18.21
CA LEU A 385 -17.82 -2.12 17.15
C LEU A 385 -17.41 -3.20 16.15
N PHE A 386 -16.14 -3.27 15.78
CA PHE A 386 -15.59 -4.32 14.93
C PHE A 386 -15.77 -5.71 15.56
N LEU A 387 -15.36 -5.90 16.83
CA LEU A 387 -15.49 -7.16 17.55
C LEU A 387 -16.96 -7.58 17.72
N LEU A 388 -17.83 -6.64 18.10
CA LEU A 388 -19.27 -6.89 18.17
C LEU A 388 -19.84 -7.22 16.79
N GLY A 389 -19.35 -6.60 15.73
CA GLY A 389 -19.69 -6.89 14.34
C GLY A 389 -19.31 -8.31 13.93
N ILE A 390 -18.13 -8.79 14.32
CA ILE A 390 -17.71 -10.19 14.11
C ILE A 390 -18.67 -11.15 14.82
N LEU A 391 -18.99 -10.89 16.09
CA LEU A 391 -19.94 -11.70 16.84
C LEU A 391 -21.33 -11.68 16.20
N ALA A 392 -21.76 -10.53 15.70
CA ALA A 392 -23.04 -10.37 15.01
C ALA A 392 -23.10 -11.17 13.71
N GLY A 393 -22.04 -11.16 12.94
CA GLY A 393 -21.91 -11.80 11.63
C GLY A 393 -21.31 -13.21 11.66
N ARG A 394 -21.03 -13.81 12.82
CA ARG A 394 -20.28 -15.08 12.97
C ARG A 394 -20.75 -16.26 12.12
N LYS A 395 -22.00 -16.26 11.69
CA LYS A 395 -22.57 -17.27 10.80
C LYS A 395 -22.38 -16.97 9.31
N SER A 396 -21.87 -15.79 8.96
CA SER A 396 -21.68 -15.37 7.57
C SER A 396 -20.36 -15.89 7.02
N LYS A 397 -20.43 -16.75 6.00
CA LYS A 397 -19.28 -17.24 5.26
C LYS A 397 -18.51 -16.09 4.58
N PHE A 398 -19.23 -15.06 4.10
CA PHE A 398 -18.65 -13.88 3.49
C PHE A 398 -17.84 -13.04 4.51
N LEU A 399 -18.33 -12.88 5.73
CA LEU A 399 -17.58 -12.21 6.79
C LEU A 399 -16.27 -12.94 7.08
N TRP A 400 -16.30 -14.27 7.21
CA TRP A 400 -15.08 -15.06 7.43
C TRP A 400 -14.09 -14.94 6.30
N LEU A 401 -14.54 -14.90 5.04
CA LEU A 401 -13.66 -14.61 3.91
C LEU A 401 -12.99 -13.24 4.07
N THR A 402 -13.75 -12.19 4.38
CA THR A 402 -13.20 -10.83 4.56
C THR A 402 -12.22 -10.78 5.74
N LEU A 403 -12.54 -11.46 6.85
CA LEU A 403 -11.64 -11.59 8.00
C LEU A 403 -10.39 -12.37 7.67
N THR A 404 -10.44 -13.37 6.77
CA THR A 404 -9.24 -14.08 6.32
C THR A 404 -8.27 -13.14 5.60
N PHE A 405 -8.77 -12.19 4.79
CA PHE A 405 -7.91 -11.16 4.18
C PHE A 405 -7.27 -10.27 5.25
N PHE A 406 -8.04 -9.82 6.22
CA PHE A 406 -7.54 -9.03 7.35
C PHE A 406 -6.50 -9.79 8.18
N LEU A 407 -6.79 -11.03 8.55
CA LEU A 407 -5.91 -11.88 9.37
C LEU A 407 -4.61 -12.23 8.63
N MET A 408 -4.65 -12.39 7.31
CA MET A 408 -3.46 -12.62 6.49
C MET A 408 -2.50 -11.44 6.58
N ASP A 409 -3.00 -10.21 6.44
CA ASP A 409 -2.16 -9.02 6.58
C ASP A 409 -1.73 -8.81 8.05
N ALA A 410 -2.60 -9.06 9.02
CA ALA A 410 -2.22 -9.00 10.43
C ALA A 410 -1.10 -10.02 10.76
N ALA A 411 -1.18 -11.25 10.24
CA ALA A 411 -0.13 -12.25 10.40
C ALA A 411 1.18 -11.82 9.73
N LEU A 412 1.11 -11.24 8.54
CA LEU A 412 2.28 -10.76 7.81
C LEU A 412 2.93 -9.55 8.51
N HIS A 413 2.14 -8.53 8.84
CA HIS A 413 2.66 -7.24 9.31
C HIS A 413 2.90 -7.22 10.82
N ILE A 414 1.97 -7.75 11.63
CA ILE A 414 2.12 -7.81 13.09
C ILE A 414 2.83 -9.09 13.50
N GLY A 415 2.46 -10.26 12.94
CA GLY A 415 3.08 -11.53 13.28
C GLY A 415 4.55 -11.59 12.88
N LEU A 416 4.83 -11.56 11.58
CA LEU A 416 6.19 -11.61 11.03
C LEU A 416 6.92 -10.26 11.11
N GLY A 417 6.22 -9.16 11.36
CA GLY A 417 6.81 -7.83 11.40
C GLY A 417 7.24 -7.30 10.03
N PHE A 418 6.61 -7.77 8.94
CA PHE A 418 6.92 -7.31 7.59
C PHE A 418 6.43 -5.87 7.40
N GLY A 419 7.36 -4.91 7.28
CA GLY A 419 7.04 -3.48 7.20
C GLY A 419 6.31 -2.95 8.44
N ILE A 420 6.52 -3.53 9.62
CA ILE A 420 5.81 -3.22 10.86
C ILE A 420 5.96 -1.76 11.28
N ASN A 421 7.07 -1.12 10.92
CA ASN A 421 7.38 0.26 11.29
C ASN A 421 6.45 1.27 10.61
N GLU A 422 5.88 0.89 9.46
CA GLU A 422 4.99 1.71 8.62
C GLU A 422 3.72 0.96 8.24
N VAL A 423 3.22 0.10 9.12
CA VAL A 423 2.06 -0.76 8.82
C VAL A 423 0.80 0.02 8.40
N TYR A 424 0.68 1.26 8.84
CA TYR A 424 -0.42 2.16 8.48
C TYR A 424 -0.49 2.47 6.98
N ILE A 425 0.63 2.50 6.24
CA ILE A 425 0.57 2.73 4.78
C ILE A 425 -0.18 1.62 4.03
N MET A 426 -0.28 0.44 4.64
CA MET A 426 -0.93 -0.74 4.06
C MET A 426 -2.43 -0.84 4.39
N THR A 427 -3.01 0.16 5.08
CA THR A 427 -4.42 0.23 5.51
C THR A 427 -5.42 -0.12 4.42
N ALA A 428 -5.18 0.31 3.19
CA ALA A 428 -6.01 0.04 2.02
C ALA A 428 -6.15 -1.47 1.68
N HIS A 429 -5.24 -2.31 2.16
CA HIS A 429 -5.23 -3.75 1.87
C HIS A 429 -6.14 -4.59 2.78
N TYR A 430 -6.51 -4.08 3.97
CA TYR A 430 -7.19 -4.91 4.98
C TYR A 430 -8.26 -4.20 5.83
N MET A 431 -8.18 -2.89 6.04
CA MET A 431 -9.07 -2.19 7.00
C MET A 431 -10.54 -2.11 6.56
N TYR A 432 -10.88 -2.41 5.31
CA TYR A 432 -12.28 -2.57 4.88
C TYR A 432 -13.00 -3.71 5.62
N ALA A 433 -12.28 -4.60 6.29
CA ALA A 433 -12.87 -5.64 7.14
C ALA A 433 -13.64 -5.05 8.33
N LEU A 434 -13.23 -3.87 8.84
CA LEU A 434 -13.91 -3.22 9.95
C LEU A 434 -15.34 -2.83 9.58
N PRO A 435 -15.58 -1.97 8.57
CA PRO A 435 -16.96 -1.62 8.20
C PRO A 435 -17.76 -2.82 7.69
N VAL A 436 -17.10 -3.83 7.06
CA VAL A 436 -17.79 -5.07 6.66
C VAL A 436 -18.32 -5.83 7.88
N ALA A 437 -17.54 -5.96 8.95
CA ALA A 437 -18.03 -6.59 10.19
C ALA A 437 -19.11 -5.74 10.86
N ILE A 438 -18.91 -4.42 10.96
CA ILE A 438 -19.87 -3.47 11.56
C ILE A 438 -21.22 -3.49 10.82
N ALA A 439 -21.22 -3.76 9.51
CA ALA A 439 -22.46 -3.87 8.72
C ALA A 439 -23.42 -4.94 9.27
N PHE A 440 -22.91 -6.00 9.91
CA PHE A 440 -23.76 -7.02 10.55
C PHE A 440 -24.44 -6.52 11.83
N LEU A 441 -23.89 -5.49 12.50
CA LEU A 441 -24.59 -4.80 13.59
C LEU A 441 -25.78 -3.99 13.06
N ALA A 442 -25.61 -3.31 11.92
CA ALA A 442 -26.70 -2.60 11.26
C ALA A 442 -27.88 -3.53 10.95
N LEU A 443 -27.61 -4.75 10.45
CA LEU A 443 -28.64 -5.76 10.19
C LEU A 443 -29.33 -6.27 11.47
N LYS A 444 -28.61 -6.31 12.60
CA LYS A 444 -29.15 -6.77 13.88
C LYS A 444 -29.85 -5.70 14.69
N ALA A 445 -29.67 -4.44 14.36
CA ALA A 445 -30.32 -3.32 15.02
C ALA A 445 -31.81 -3.28 14.67
N LYS A 446 -32.58 -4.18 15.28
CA LYS A 446 -34.05 -4.26 15.14
C LYS A 446 -34.74 -3.20 16.00
N GLY A 447 -35.80 -2.59 15.45
CA GLY A 447 -36.54 -1.51 16.08
C GLY A 447 -35.99 -0.12 15.79
N LYS A 448 -36.89 0.87 15.74
CA LYS A 448 -36.58 2.25 15.32
C LYS A 448 -35.50 2.88 16.21
N SER A 449 -35.60 2.77 17.52
CA SER A 449 -34.69 3.38 18.49
C SER A 449 -33.27 2.82 18.36
N ARG A 450 -33.06 1.49 18.34
CA ARG A 450 -31.75 0.86 18.23
C ARG A 450 -31.07 1.21 16.89
N LYS A 451 -31.85 1.27 15.82
CA LYS A 451 -31.36 1.61 14.49
C LYS A 451 -30.87 3.07 14.43
N TRP A 452 -31.63 4.00 15.00
CA TRP A 452 -31.21 5.41 15.05
C TRP A 452 -30.05 5.64 16.01
N ALA A 453 -29.98 4.93 17.13
CA ALA A 453 -28.83 4.97 18.03
C ALA A 453 -27.54 4.49 17.33
N PHE A 454 -27.60 3.35 16.62
CA PHE A 454 -26.48 2.85 15.81
C PHE A 454 -26.05 3.86 14.73
N ARG A 455 -27.02 4.39 13.96
CA ARG A 455 -26.75 5.38 12.91
C ARG A 455 -26.14 6.67 13.47
N GLY A 456 -26.69 7.17 14.59
CA GLY A 456 -26.18 8.35 15.28
C GLY A 456 -24.73 8.18 15.73
N LEU A 457 -24.41 7.04 16.35
CA LEU A 457 -23.03 6.71 16.75
C LEU A 457 -22.10 6.64 15.55
N MET A 458 -22.47 5.87 14.51
CA MET A 458 -21.64 5.74 13.30
C MET A 458 -21.46 7.08 12.57
N LEU A 459 -22.50 7.92 12.52
CA LEU A 459 -22.44 9.25 11.92
C LEU A 459 -21.49 10.16 12.71
N ALA A 460 -21.57 10.15 14.04
CA ALA A 460 -20.69 10.95 14.90
C ALA A 460 -19.21 10.57 14.72
N ILE A 461 -18.92 9.26 14.74
CA ILE A 461 -17.56 8.76 14.50
C ILE A 461 -17.07 9.14 13.09
N THR A 462 -17.91 8.92 12.07
CA THR A 462 -17.56 9.23 10.67
C THR A 462 -17.25 10.72 10.47
N LEU A 463 -18.10 11.60 11.02
CA LEU A 463 -17.88 13.05 10.95
C LEU A 463 -16.61 13.46 11.70
N TYR A 464 -16.39 12.92 12.89
CA TYR A 464 -15.17 13.18 13.65
C TYR A 464 -13.92 12.83 12.84
N LEU A 465 -13.88 11.65 12.22
CA LEU A 465 -12.75 11.22 11.42
C LEU A 465 -12.56 12.08 10.16
N TRP A 466 -13.64 12.40 9.43
CA TRP A 466 -13.57 13.28 8.25
C TRP A 466 -13.04 14.67 8.60
N ILE A 467 -13.52 15.27 9.71
CA ILE A 467 -13.09 16.58 10.14
C ILE A 467 -11.64 16.53 10.62
N SER A 468 -11.30 15.61 11.51
CA SER A 468 -9.96 15.51 12.09
C SER A 468 -8.90 15.18 11.05
N ASN A 469 -9.08 14.10 10.28
CA ASN A 469 -8.12 13.69 9.26
C ASN A 469 -8.07 14.69 8.08
N GLY A 470 -9.23 15.17 7.65
CA GLY A 470 -9.33 16.16 6.57
C GLY A 470 -8.64 17.47 6.91
N TYR A 471 -8.85 17.99 8.12
CA TYR A 471 -8.19 19.22 8.58
C TYR A 471 -6.66 19.08 8.59
N LEU A 472 -6.15 18.00 9.18
CA LEU A 472 -4.72 17.73 9.24
C LEU A 472 -4.11 17.51 7.85
N LEU A 473 -4.81 16.76 7.00
CA LEU A 473 -4.34 16.46 5.64
C LEU A 473 -4.29 17.71 4.76
N VAL A 474 -5.35 18.52 4.78
CA VAL A 474 -5.41 19.79 4.03
C VAL A 474 -4.35 20.74 4.54
N GLY A 475 -4.20 20.88 5.86
CA GLY A 475 -3.15 21.70 6.48
C GLY A 475 -1.74 21.27 6.05
N TYR A 476 -1.46 19.97 6.02
CA TYR A 476 -0.16 19.45 5.55
C TYR A 476 0.09 19.71 4.05
N MET A 477 -0.94 19.61 3.24
CA MET A 477 -0.81 19.75 1.78
C MET A 477 -0.73 21.19 1.31
N LEU A 478 -1.42 22.12 1.98
CA LEU A 478 -1.48 23.55 1.58
C LEU A 478 -0.56 24.47 2.40
N GLY A 479 -0.13 24.02 3.59
CA GLY A 479 0.84 24.74 4.43
C GLY A 479 2.25 24.34 4.10
#